data_1b41cad79677926d6a1132f0137d2b48
#
_entry.id   1b41cad79677926d6a1132f0137d2b48
#
_cell.length_a   1.000
_cell.length_b   1.000
_cell.length_c   1.000
_cell.angle_alpha   90.00
_cell.angle_beta   90.00
_cell.angle_gamma   90.00
#
_symmetry.space_group_name_H-M   'P 1'
#
loop_
_entity.id
_entity.type
_entity.pdbx_description
1 polymer ?
#
loop_
_entity_poly.entity_id
_entity_poly.type
_entity_poly.pdbx_seq_one_letter_code
_entity_poly.pdbx_strand_id
1 'polypeptide(L)'
;MIGEAAGAQKNRMESPVADPFQPILQAPGDRPFVIAQLGQSLDGRIATVTGESRYINGAPALDHLHRLRAAVDAVVVGAGTIVADDPLLTVRRVAGKSPARVVIDPTGRLDAQGKWLTRDGTPLLLVSAGAACPEGVELVQLPLHEGLMKPAEIVAALFARGYRKLLIEGGARTISSFIDAGCVNRLHLLMAPVIIGSGKTGLDLAPQGDLSRALRPPTSVHLLEGGEVLFDCALM
;
A
#
# COMPACT_ATOMS: atom_id res chain seq x y z
N MET A 1 -32.72 -2.48 -54.86
CA MET A 1 -32.83 -3.44 -53.75
C MET A 1 -31.58 -3.25 -52.91
N ILE A 2 -31.70 -2.53 -51.82
CA ILE A 2 -30.61 -2.25 -50.87
C ILE A 2 -30.88 -3.18 -49.66
N GLY A 3 -30.00 -4.17 -49.46
CA GLY A 3 -30.09 -5.13 -48.35
C GLY A 3 -29.63 -4.49 -47.05
N GLU A 4 -30.51 -4.41 -46.07
CA GLU A 4 -30.22 -4.08 -44.69
C GLU A 4 -29.38 -5.19 -44.06
N ALA A 5 -28.13 -4.87 -43.71
CA ALA A 5 -27.33 -5.70 -42.81
C ALA A 5 -27.66 -5.28 -41.36
N ALA A 6 -28.53 -6.02 -40.70
CA ALA A 6 -28.78 -5.89 -39.28
C ALA A 6 -27.53 -6.29 -38.50
N GLY A 7 -26.81 -5.30 -37.97
CA GLY A 7 -25.70 -5.48 -37.06
C GLY A 7 -26.16 -6.08 -35.74
N ALA A 8 -25.83 -7.34 -35.48
CA ALA A 8 -26.01 -7.97 -34.18
C ALA A 8 -25.06 -7.29 -33.18
N GLN A 9 -25.60 -6.40 -32.38
CA GLN A 9 -24.96 -5.81 -31.23
C GLN A 9 -24.78 -6.93 -30.19
N LYS A 10 -23.60 -7.56 -30.16
CA LYS A 10 -23.20 -8.51 -29.11
C LYS A 10 -23.22 -7.76 -27.78
N ASN A 11 -24.28 -7.99 -27.03
CA ASN A 11 -24.37 -7.60 -25.62
C ASN A 11 -23.22 -8.31 -24.91
N ARG A 12 -22.06 -7.61 -24.71
CA ARG A 12 -21.01 -8.05 -23.83
C ARG A 12 -21.61 -7.98 -22.43
N MET A 13 -22.05 -9.11 -21.90
CA MET A 13 -22.28 -9.26 -20.48
C MET A 13 -20.93 -8.95 -19.81
N GLU A 14 -20.79 -7.75 -19.24
CA GLU A 14 -19.69 -7.40 -18.38
C GLU A 14 -19.74 -8.37 -17.20
N SER A 15 -18.74 -9.24 -17.10
CA SER A 15 -18.58 -10.06 -15.91
C SER A 15 -18.52 -9.12 -14.71
N PRO A 16 -19.24 -9.39 -13.61
CA PRO A 16 -19.22 -8.53 -12.44
C PRO A 16 -17.74 -8.35 -12.01
N VAL A 17 -17.31 -7.11 -11.87
CA VAL A 17 -15.96 -6.79 -11.44
C VAL A 17 -15.76 -7.44 -10.06
N ALA A 18 -14.76 -8.30 -9.92
CA ALA A 18 -14.52 -9.05 -8.70
C ALA A 18 -14.25 -8.07 -7.54
N ASP A 19 -14.77 -8.36 -6.35
CA ASP A 19 -14.51 -7.54 -5.15
C ASP A 19 -13.00 -7.49 -4.88
N PRO A 20 -12.36 -6.30 -4.83
CA PRO A 20 -10.92 -6.15 -4.62
C PRO A 20 -10.43 -6.68 -3.26
N PHE A 21 -11.34 -6.96 -2.32
CA PHE A 21 -11.02 -7.55 -1.03
C PHE A 21 -10.99 -9.08 -1.03
N GLN A 22 -11.60 -9.74 -2.02
CA GLN A 22 -11.64 -11.21 -2.07
C GLN A 22 -10.25 -11.86 -1.98
N PRO A 23 -9.22 -11.42 -2.72
CA PRO A 23 -7.89 -12.03 -2.63
C PRO A 23 -7.28 -11.94 -1.23
N ILE A 24 -7.57 -10.86 -0.48
CA ILE A 24 -7.09 -10.66 0.88
C ILE A 24 -7.83 -11.59 1.85
N LEU A 25 -9.16 -11.69 1.70
CA LEU A 25 -10.02 -12.51 2.57
C LEU A 25 -9.74 -14.00 2.38
N GLN A 26 -9.43 -14.43 1.15
CA GLN A 26 -9.13 -15.82 0.77
C GLN A 26 -7.64 -16.15 0.83
N ALA A 27 -6.80 -15.21 1.27
CA ALA A 27 -5.35 -15.42 1.35
C ALA A 27 -5.03 -16.64 2.23
N PRO A 28 -4.14 -17.55 1.77
CA PRO A 28 -3.77 -18.73 2.51
C PRO A 28 -3.03 -18.36 3.81
N GLY A 29 -3.27 -19.13 4.87
CA GLY A 29 -2.64 -18.87 6.17
C GLY A 29 -1.23 -19.45 6.33
N ASP A 30 -0.75 -20.21 5.36
CA ASP A 30 0.54 -20.93 5.40
C ASP A 30 1.72 -20.12 4.82
N ARG A 31 1.43 -18.98 4.20
CA ARG A 31 2.41 -18.06 3.63
C ARG A 31 1.97 -16.61 3.80
N PRO A 32 2.90 -15.65 3.77
CA PRO A 32 2.54 -14.23 3.87
C PRO A 32 1.75 -13.78 2.64
N PHE A 33 0.77 -12.92 2.85
CA PHE A 33 0.06 -12.20 1.81
C PHE A 33 0.29 -10.70 1.99
N VAL A 34 0.92 -10.08 1.02
CA VAL A 34 1.32 -8.67 1.08
C VAL A 34 0.55 -7.88 0.03
N ILE A 35 -0.17 -6.87 0.50
CA ILE A 35 -0.82 -5.88 -0.35
C ILE A 35 -0.13 -4.54 -0.16
N ALA A 36 0.12 -3.82 -1.25
CA ALA A 36 0.58 -2.44 -1.21
C ALA A 36 -0.55 -1.50 -1.63
N GLN A 37 -0.67 -0.35 -1.00
CA GLN A 37 -1.64 0.67 -1.37
C GLN A 37 -0.96 2.03 -1.52
N LEU A 38 -1.25 2.69 -2.65
CA LEU A 38 -0.78 4.02 -2.97
C LEU A 38 -1.91 4.85 -3.56
N GLY A 39 -2.08 6.08 -3.07
CA GLY A 39 -2.93 7.10 -3.68
C GLY A 39 -2.08 8.11 -4.43
N GLN A 40 -2.52 8.49 -5.64
CA GLN A 40 -1.81 9.48 -6.46
C GLN A 40 -2.77 10.29 -7.34
N SER A 41 -2.26 11.40 -7.89
CA SER A 41 -2.92 12.20 -8.92
C SER A 41 -2.91 11.51 -10.29
N LEU A 42 -3.66 12.06 -11.26
CA LEU A 42 -3.66 11.57 -12.66
C LEU A 42 -2.28 11.61 -13.31
N ASP A 43 -1.46 12.58 -12.95
CA ASP A 43 -0.09 12.74 -13.43
C ASP A 43 0.96 12.06 -12.53
N GLY A 44 0.51 11.11 -11.65
CA GLY A 44 1.37 10.21 -10.89
C GLY A 44 2.09 10.85 -9.71
N ARG A 45 1.51 11.89 -9.08
CA ARG A 45 2.11 12.56 -7.93
C ARG A 45 1.43 12.17 -6.62
N ILE A 46 2.22 12.01 -5.58
CA ILE A 46 1.75 11.71 -4.21
C ILE A 46 1.87 12.92 -3.28
N ALA A 47 2.51 13.98 -3.69
CA ALA A 47 2.58 15.26 -3.00
C ALA A 47 3.04 16.36 -3.96
N THR A 48 2.79 17.61 -3.60
CA THR A 48 3.35 18.80 -4.25
C THR A 48 4.86 18.88 -4.02
N VAL A 49 5.53 19.84 -4.65
CA VAL A 49 6.95 20.12 -4.41
C VAL A 49 7.24 20.53 -2.97
N THR A 50 6.27 21.15 -2.29
CA THR A 50 6.37 21.55 -0.87
C THR A 50 6.04 20.41 0.09
N GLY A 51 5.60 19.25 -0.43
CA GLY A 51 5.27 18.07 0.36
C GLY A 51 3.81 17.96 0.80
N GLU A 52 2.93 18.86 0.34
CA GLU A 52 1.50 18.75 0.63
C GLU A 52 0.92 17.53 -0.09
N SER A 53 0.39 16.58 0.68
CA SER A 53 -0.19 15.32 0.20
C SER A 53 -1.65 15.16 0.59
N ARG A 54 -2.11 15.93 1.59
CA ARG A 54 -3.45 15.80 2.14
C ARG A 54 -4.50 16.19 1.11
N TYR A 55 -5.56 15.35 1.02
CA TYR A 55 -6.71 15.53 0.14
C TYR A 55 -6.45 15.33 -1.36
N ILE A 56 -5.35 14.67 -1.75
CA ILE A 56 -5.21 14.17 -3.12
C ILE A 56 -6.35 13.19 -3.42
N ASN A 57 -6.57 12.23 -2.52
CA ASN A 57 -7.68 11.29 -2.60
C ASN A 57 -8.84 11.71 -1.69
N GLY A 58 -10.07 11.46 -2.16
CA GLY A 58 -11.31 11.79 -1.47
C GLY A 58 -11.76 10.76 -0.44
N ALA A 59 -12.96 10.96 0.08
CA ALA A 59 -13.54 10.11 1.12
C ALA A 59 -13.69 8.62 0.70
N PRO A 60 -14.12 8.28 -0.53
CA PRO A 60 -14.23 6.88 -0.95
C PRO A 60 -12.90 6.12 -0.94
N ALA A 61 -11.81 6.76 -1.38
CA ALA A 61 -10.47 6.17 -1.34
C ALA A 61 -9.97 6.00 0.10
N LEU A 62 -10.27 6.96 0.99
CA LEU A 62 -9.95 6.84 2.41
C LEU A 62 -10.74 5.71 3.07
N ASP A 63 -12.02 5.51 2.71
CA ASP A 63 -12.82 4.40 3.20
C ASP A 63 -12.27 3.07 2.71
N HIS A 64 -11.83 3.00 1.44
CA HIS A 64 -11.13 1.84 0.89
C HIS A 64 -9.86 1.52 1.69
N LEU A 65 -9.01 2.51 1.98
CA LEU A 65 -7.80 2.35 2.79
C LEU A 65 -8.14 1.81 4.19
N HIS A 66 -9.18 2.35 4.84
CA HIS A 66 -9.60 1.86 6.16
C HIS A 66 -10.20 0.45 6.12
N ARG A 67 -10.86 0.06 5.02
CA ARG A 67 -11.28 -1.34 4.80
C ARG A 67 -10.06 -2.26 4.64
N LEU A 68 -9.01 -1.84 3.93
CA LEU A 68 -7.76 -2.59 3.83
C LEU A 68 -7.14 -2.80 5.21
N ARG A 69 -7.03 -1.75 6.02
CA ARG A 69 -6.51 -1.85 7.40
C ARG A 69 -7.31 -2.83 8.24
N ALA A 70 -8.64 -2.83 8.09
CA ALA A 70 -9.51 -3.77 8.81
C ALA A 70 -9.38 -5.22 8.35
N ALA A 71 -8.85 -5.47 7.15
CA ALA A 71 -8.72 -6.78 6.53
C ALA A 71 -7.34 -7.43 6.71
N VAL A 72 -6.37 -6.72 7.29
CA VAL A 72 -4.98 -7.20 7.45
C VAL A 72 -4.58 -7.33 8.92
N ASP A 73 -3.51 -8.08 9.19
CA ASP A 73 -2.98 -8.27 10.52
C ASP A 73 -2.04 -7.14 10.94
N ALA A 74 -1.30 -6.57 9.98
CA ALA A 74 -0.38 -5.47 10.24
C ALA A 74 -0.33 -4.46 9.09
N VAL A 75 -0.24 -3.17 9.44
CA VAL A 75 0.08 -2.08 8.52
C VAL A 75 1.54 -1.70 8.70
N VAL A 76 2.26 -1.60 7.58
CA VAL A 76 3.70 -1.36 7.53
C VAL A 76 3.97 -0.05 6.79
N VAL A 77 4.71 0.85 7.41
CA VAL A 77 5.12 2.13 6.83
C VAL A 77 6.61 2.38 7.04
N GLY A 78 7.21 3.18 6.19
CA GLY A 78 8.57 3.65 6.40
C GLY A 78 8.63 4.88 7.31
N ALA A 79 9.75 5.10 8.00
CA ALA A 79 9.99 6.26 8.86
C ALA A 79 9.74 7.61 8.15
N GLY A 80 9.99 7.68 6.84
CA GLY A 80 9.70 8.89 6.06
C GLY A 80 8.22 9.28 6.06
N THR A 81 7.31 8.31 6.06
CA THR A 81 5.86 8.53 6.15
C THR A 81 5.47 9.03 7.56
N ILE A 82 6.09 8.47 8.60
CA ILE A 82 5.87 8.94 9.98
C ILE A 82 6.28 10.40 10.12
N VAL A 83 7.46 10.77 9.64
CA VAL A 83 7.98 12.15 9.71
C VAL A 83 7.11 13.13 8.90
N ALA A 84 6.65 12.72 7.71
CA ALA A 84 5.91 13.61 6.82
C ALA A 84 4.46 13.82 7.24
N ASP A 85 3.76 12.75 7.68
CA ASP A 85 2.31 12.74 7.80
C ASP A 85 1.82 12.53 9.24
N ASP A 86 2.68 12.08 10.16
CA ASP A 86 2.33 11.69 11.53
C ASP A 86 0.99 10.91 11.60
N PRO A 87 0.90 9.76 10.91
CA PRO A 87 -0.35 9.03 10.73
C PRO A 87 -0.71 8.21 11.97
N LEU A 88 -2.01 8.08 12.27
CA LEU A 88 -2.52 7.19 13.32
C LEU A 88 -2.44 5.70 12.93
N LEU A 89 -2.51 5.37 11.65
CA LEU A 89 -2.52 4.00 11.11
C LEU A 89 -3.65 3.09 11.66
N THR A 90 -4.70 3.68 12.18
CA THR A 90 -5.85 2.97 12.79
C THR A 90 -7.03 2.87 11.85
N VAL A 91 -7.97 1.96 12.17
CA VAL A 91 -9.30 1.91 11.56
C VAL A 91 -10.23 2.87 12.32
N ARG A 92 -10.82 3.86 11.61
CA ARG A 92 -11.70 4.88 12.23
C ARG A 92 -12.82 5.37 11.31
N ARG A 93 -12.84 4.93 10.04
CA ARG A 93 -13.86 5.35 9.05
C ARG A 93 -14.86 4.24 8.72
N VAL A 94 -14.52 3.00 9.04
CA VAL A 94 -15.33 1.81 8.80
C VAL A 94 -15.34 0.95 10.05
N ALA A 95 -16.27 0.00 10.13
CA ALA A 95 -16.26 -1.01 11.19
C ALA A 95 -15.05 -1.95 11.00
N GLY A 96 -14.41 -2.34 12.09
CA GLY A 96 -13.28 -3.27 12.08
C GLY A 96 -12.27 -2.99 13.18
N LYS A 97 -11.34 -3.93 13.37
CA LYS A 97 -10.23 -3.78 14.31
C LYS A 97 -9.04 -3.11 13.63
N SER A 98 -8.30 -2.30 14.39
CA SER A 98 -7.03 -1.76 13.90
C SER A 98 -5.98 -2.87 13.82
N PRO A 99 -5.18 -2.92 12.75
CA PRO A 99 -4.06 -3.85 12.61
C PRO A 99 -2.88 -3.44 13.49
N ALA A 100 -1.95 -4.36 13.74
CA ALA A 100 -0.66 -4.00 14.32
C ALA A 100 0.02 -2.91 13.48
N ARG A 101 0.68 -1.96 14.15
CA ARG A 101 1.41 -0.86 13.47
C ARG A 101 2.89 -1.19 13.43
N VAL A 102 3.44 -1.26 12.24
CA VAL A 102 4.84 -1.59 12.00
C VAL A 102 5.53 -0.42 11.31
N VAL A 103 6.58 0.09 11.91
CA VAL A 103 7.37 1.17 11.33
C VAL A 103 8.75 0.65 10.97
N ILE A 104 9.19 0.86 9.73
CA ILE A 104 10.53 0.53 9.25
C ILE A 104 11.39 1.77 9.42
N ASP A 105 12.32 1.72 10.35
CA ASP A 105 13.33 2.76 10.60
C ASP A 105 14.73 2.14 10.70
N PRO A 106 15.38 1.90 9.56
CA PRO A 106 16.65 1.18 9.50
C PRO A 106 17.74 1.74 10.39
N THR A 107 17.78 3.06 10.54
CA THR A 107 18.89 3.81 11.19
C THR A 107 18.49 4.53 12.46
N GLY A 108 17.26 4.38 12.94
CA GLY A 108 16.79 4.99 14.18
C GLY A 108 16.68 6.51 14.11
N ARG A 109 16.02 7.03 13.06
CA ARG A 109 15.83 8.46 12.83
C ARG A 109 14.59 9.03 13.51
N LEU A 110 13.69 8.14 13.95
CA LEU A 110 12.42 8.56 14.55
C LEU A 110 12.63 8.93 16.01
N ASP A 111 12.11 10.09 16.38
CA ASP A 111 11.93 10.44 17.78
C ASP A 111 10.87 9.53 18.43
N ALA A 112 10.99 9.35 19.76
CA ALA A 112 10.03 8.57 20.53
C ALA A 112 8.69 9.35 20.74
N GLN A 113 8.21 9.99 19.67
CA GLN A 113 7.00 10.80 19.61
C GLN A 113 6.23 10.51 18.33
N GLY A 114 4.95 10.82 18.31
CA GLY A 114 4.09 10.67 17.12
C GLY A 114 2.82 9.87 17.38
N LYS A 115 1.83 10.09 16.53
CA LYS A 115 0.50 9.47 16.67
C LYS A 115 0.51 7.97 16.46
N TRP A 116 1.50 7.41 15.72
CA TRP A 116 1.65 5.98 15.56
C TRP A 116 1.91 5.24 16.88
N LEU A 117 2.43 5.96 17.90
CA LEU A 117 2.68 5.45 19.26
C LEU A 117 1.44 5.48 20.17
N THR A 118 0.29 5.92 19.67
CA THR A 118 -0.95 5.95 20.46
C THR A 118 -1.24 4.57 21.05
N ARG A 119 -1.39 4.52 22.39
CA ARG A 119 -1.65 3.29 23.14
C ARG A 119 -3.14 3.02 23.20
N ASP A 120 -3.62 2.24 22.25
CA ASP A 120 -5.02 1.82 22.09
C ASP A 120 -5.20 0.29 22.21
N GLY A 121 -4.18 -0.40 22.75
CA GLY A 121 -4.14 -1.85 22.87
C GLY A 121 -3.68 -2.57 21.59
N THR A 122 -3.40 -1.83 20.51
CA THR A 122 -2.89 -2.40 19.26
C THR A 122 -1.37 -2.62 19.36
N PRO A 123 -0.81 -3.77 18.90
CA PRO A 123 0.63 -3.99 18.89
C PRO A 123 1.38 -2.92 18.08
N LEU A 124 2.52 -2.47 18.63
CA LEU A 124 3.42 -1.50 18.01
C LEU A 124 4.78 -2.18 17.78
N LEU A 125 5.27 -2.16 16.56
CA LEU A 125 6.55 -2.77 16.19
C LEU A 125 7.45 -1.75 15.48
N LEU A 126 8.73 -1.78 15.81
CA LEU A 126 9.78 -1.02 15.14
C LEU A 126 10.75 -2.01 14.48
N VAL A 127 10.86 -1.96 13.16
CA VAL A 127 11.86 -2.73 12.40
C VAL A 127 13.10 -1.87 12.22
N SER A 128 14.20 -2.25 12.86
CA SER A 128 15.43 -1.46 12.87
C SER A 128 16.68 -2.35 12.97
N ALA A 129 17.84 -1.81 12.62
CA ALA A 129 19.11 -2.51 12.77
C ALA A 129 19.68 -2.48 14.19
N GLY A 130 19.10 -1.71 15.10
CA GLY A 130 19.56 -1.58 16.47
C GLY A 130 19.26 -0.23 17.10
N ALA A 131 18.20 0.45 16.64
CA ALA A 131 17.75 1.70 17.23
C ALA A 131 17.25 1.51 18.67
N ALA A 132 17.31 2.58 19.46
CA ALA A 132 16.59 2.64 20.72
C ALA A 132 15.08 2.48 20.42
N CYS A 133 14.45 1.55 21.13
CA CYS A 133 13.04 1.26 20.93
C CYS A 133 12.22 2.02 21.99
N PRO A 134 11.18 2.77 21.62
CA PRO A 134 10.28 3.42 22.57
C PRO A 134 9.64 2.39 23.50
N GLU A 135 9.37 2.77 24.75
CA GLU A 135 8.71 1.89 25.71
C GLU A 135 7.38 1.35 25.13
N GLY A 136 7.13 0.03 25.29
CA GLY A 136 5.93 -0.65 24.81
C GLY A 136 5.84 -0.82 23.30
N VAL A 137 6.94 -0.61 22.59
CA VAL A 137 7.12 -0.97 21.18
C VAL A 137 8.02 -2.19 21.09
N GLU A 138 7.64 -3.20 20.33
CA GLU A 138 8.47 -4.38 20.07
C GLU A 138 9.54 -4.06 19.03
N LEU A 139 10.81 -4.28 19.37
CA LEU A 139 11.90 -4.17 18.39
C LEU A 139 12.00 -5.46 17.56
N VAL A 140 11.84 -5.33 16.26
CA VAL A 140 12.16 -6.36 15.27
C VAL A 140 13.53 -6.03 14.69
N GLN A 141 14.57 -6.57 15.28
CA GLN A 141 15.94 -6.29 14.87
C GLN A 141 16.30 -7.10 13.62
N LEU A 142 16.69 -6.40 12.54
CA LEU A 142 17.13 -7.00 11.28
C LEU A 142 18.42 -6.33 10.80
N PRO A 143 19.29 -7.06 10.10
CA PRO A 143 20.56 -6.50 9.59
C PRO A 143 20.33 -5.52 8.45
N LEU A 144 21.30 -4.64 8.25
CA LEU A 144 21.43 -3.84 7.04
C LEU A 144 22.30 -4.56 6.01
N HIS A 145 21.87 -4.53 4.77
CA HIS A 145 22.62 -4.99 3.61
C HIS A 145 22.91 -3.77 2.74
N GLU A 146 24.16 -3.35 2.67
CA GLU A 146 24.58 -2.12 1.95
C GLU A 146 23.79 -0.88 2.39
N GLY A 147 23.49 -0.77 3.69
CA GLY A 147 22.73 0.34 4.28
C GLY A 147 21.19 0.24 4.12
N LEU A 148 20.68 -0.84 3.54
CA LEU A 148 19.25 -1.07 3.31
C LEU A 148 18.78 -2.33 4.05
N MET A 149 17.50 -2.34 4.44
CA MET A 149 16.82 -3.55 4.90
C MET A 149 16.17 -4.26 3.73
N LYS A 150 16.31 -5.58 3.67
CA LYS A 150 15.67 -6.41 2.64
C LYS A 150 14.18 -6.60 2.96
N PRO A 151 13.26 -6.23 2.05
CA PRO A 151 11.82 -6.44 2.25
C PRO A 151 11.45 -7.89 2.56
N ALA A 152 12.10 -8.86 1.93
CA ALA A 152 11.85 -10.28 2.17
C ALA A 152 12.15 -10.69 3.64
N GLU A 153 13.20 -10.14 4.25
CA GLU A 153 13.52 -10.41 5.66
C GLU A 153 12.49 -9.77 6.60
N ILE A 154 12.00 -8.57 6.26
CA ILE A 154 10.93 -7.90 7.01
C ILE A 154 9.65 -8.75 6.97
N VAL A 155 9.23 -9.19 5.77
CA VAL A 155 8.04 -10.03 5.59
C VAL A 155 8.18 -11.33 6.38
N ALA A 156 9.33 -12.01 6.28
CA ALA A 156 9.59 -13.26 7.01
C ALA A 156 9.55 -13.07 8.53
N ALA A 157 10.15 -11.99 9.05
CA ALA A 157 10.17 -11.68 10.47
C ALA A 157 8.77 -11.37 11.03
N LEU A 158 7.94 -10.68 10.27
CA LEU A 158 6.54 -10.41 10.63
C LEU A 158 5.68 -11.68 10.54
N PHE A 159 5.87 -12.48 9.51
CA PHE A 159 5.16 -13.76 9.36
C PHE A 159 5.47 -14.73 10.50
N ALA A 160 6.74 -14.82 10.93
CA ALA A 160 7.15 -15.64 12.08
C ALA A 160 6.48 -15.21 13.40
N ARG A 161 6.03 -13.93 13.49
CA ARG A 161 5.26 -13.38 14.62
C ARG A 161 3.76 -13.58 14.51
N GLY A 162 3.30 -14.25 13.44
CA GLY A 162 1.89 -14.54 13.20
C GLY A 162 1.14 -13.50 12.36
N TYR A 163 1.81 -12.46 11.88
CA TYR A 163 1.21 -11.49 10.95
C TYR A 163 1.24 -12.06 9.53
N ARG A 164 0.11 -12.59 9.08
CA ARG A 164 -0.02 -13.30 7.80
C ARG A 164 -0.37 -12.39 6.65
N LYS A 165 -1.20 -11.37 6.92
CA LYS A 165 -1.68 -10.39 5.95
C LYS A 165 -1.06 -9.03 6.28
N LEU A 166 -0.26 -8.51 5.37
CA LEU A 166 0.47 -7.26 5.55
C LEU A 166 -0.03 -6.21 4.55
N LEU A 167 -0.25 -4.99 5.02
CA LEU A 167 -0.54 -3.84 4.18
C LEU A 167 0.66 -2.89 4.21
N ILE A 168 1.32 -2.72 3.07
CA ILE A 168 2.37 -1.71 2.92
C ILE A 168 1.70 -0.41 2.50
N GLU A 169 1.77 0.60 3.36
CA GLU A 169 1.21 1.92 3.12
C GLU A 169 2.28 3.00 3.03
N GLY A 170 1.90 4.10 2.40
CA GLY A 170 2.68 5.34 2.44
C GLY A 170 3.80 5.39 1.45
N GLY A 171 4.90 6.04 1.80
CA GLY A 171 5.94 6.54 0.92
C GLY A 171 6.35 5.67 -0.27
N ALA A 172 6.45 6.30 -1.43
CA ALA A 172 6.83 5.68 -2.70
C ALA A 172 8.03 4.73 -2.58
N ARG A 173 9.07 5.14 -1.86
CA ARG A 173 10.30 4.33 -1.69
C ARG A 173 10.05 2.99 -1.00
N THR A 174 9.22 2.97 0.06
CA THR A 174 8.91 1.73 0.77
C THR A 174 8.14 0.79 -0.13
N ILE A 175 7.06 1.26 -0.78
CA ILE A 175 6.27 0.45 -1.69
C ILE A 175 7.12 -0.06 -2.85
N SER A 176 7.91 0.83 -3.49
CA SER A 176 8.77 0.45 -4.61
C SER A 176 9.79 -0.62 -4.22
N SER A 177 10.44 -0.49 -3.06
CA SER A 177 11.40 -1.50 -2.60
C SER A 177 10.77 -2.88 -2.39
N PHE A 178 9.53 -2.93 -1.89
CA PHE A 178 8.81 -4.20 -1.72
C PHE A 178 8.37 -4.80 -3.07
N ILE A 179 7.99 -3.97 -4.04
CA ILE A 179 7.66 -4.42 -5.41
C ILE A 179 8.92 -4.94 -6.12
N ASP A 180 10.02 -4.18 -6.09
CA ASP A 180 11.30 -4.58 -6.71
C ASP A 180 11.87 -5.86 -6.11
N ALA A 181 11.63 -6.11 -4.83
CA ALA A 181 12.00 -7.34 -4.15
C ALA A 181 11.05 -8.53 -4.42
N GLY A 182 10.01 -8.37 -5.24
CA GLY A 182 9.01 -9.41 -5.49
C GLY A 182 8.25 -9.82 -4.22
N CYS A 183 8.01 -8.89 -3.30
CA CYS A 183 7.37 -9.18 -2.01
C CYS A 183 5.91 -8.73 -1.94
N VAL A 184 5.33 -8.25 -3.03
CA VAL A 184 3.95 -7.74 -3.07
C VAL A 184 3.07 -8.64 -3.93
N ASN A 185 2.03 -9.21 -3.34
CA ASN A 185 1.05 -10.04 -4.06
C ASN A 185 0.06 -9.17 -4.85
N ARG A 186 -0.38 -8.07 -4.25
CA ARG A 186 -1.33 -7.14 -4.90
C ARG A 186 -0.96 -5.70 -4.66
N LEU A 187 -1.16 -4.87 -5.69
CA LEU A 187 -1.04 -3.42 -5.59
C LEU A 187 -2.40 -2.79 -5.82
N HIS A 188 -2.89 -2.04 -4.85
CA HIS A 188 -4.04 -1.16 -4.97
C HIS A 188 -3.55 0.26 -5.24
N LEU A 189 -3.63 0.69 -6.50
CA LEU A 189 -3.28 2.03 -6.92
C LEU A 189 -4.54 2.87 -7.08
N LEU A 190 -4.69 3.88 -6.23
CA LEU A 190 -5.82 4.81 -6.25
C LEU A 190 -5.44 6.08 -7.00
N MET A 191 -6.12 6.33 -8.10
CA MET A 191 -5.94 7.54 -8.90
C MET A 191 -7.06 8.54 -8.61
N ALA A 192 -6.67 9.71 -8.13
CA ALA A 192 -7.59 10.83 -7.93
C ALA A 192 -7.71 11.66 -9.21
N PRO A 193 -8.88 12.22 -9.52
CA PRO A 193 -9.10 13.07 -10.71
C PRO A 193 -8.53 14.47 -10.52
N VAL A 194 -7.24 14.56 -10.18
CA VAL A 194 -6.50 15.80 -9.97
C VAL A 194 -5.16 15.75 -10.68
N ILE A 195 -4.70 16.89 -11.18
CA ILE A 195 -3.39 17.08 -11.78
C ILE A 195 -2.62 18.05 -10.90
N ILE A 196 -1.45 17.61 -10.41
CA ILE A 196 -0.60 18.40 -9.50
C ILE A 196 0.52 19.12 -10.26
N GLY A 197 0.99 18.55 -11.36
CA GLY A 197 2.16 19.04 -12.09
C GLY A 197 3.46 18.48 -11.51
N SER A 198 4.44 19.35 -11.26
CA SER A 198 5.68 18.93 -10.59
C SER A 198 5.42 18.59 -9.13
N GLY A 199 6.02 17.49 -8.66
CA GLY A 199 5.82 17.04 -7.28
C GLY A 199 6.52 15.70 -7.02
N LYS A 200 6.29 15.09 -5.86
CA LYS A 200 6.84 13.78 -5.53
C LYS A 200 6.14 12.69 -6.36
N THR A 201 6.91 11.85 -7.00
CA THR A 201 6.42 10.69 -7.78
C THR A 201 5.85 9.60 -6.89
N GLY A 202 4.87 8.87 -7.42
CA GLY A 202 4.19 7.78 -6.71
C GLY A 202 5.07 6.54 -6.58
N LEU A 203 5.31 5.82 -7.66
CA LEU A 203 6.22 4.67 -7.69
C LEU A 203 7.57 5.09 -8.26
N ASP A 204 8.64 4.60 -7.65
CA ASP A 204 10.03 4.83 -8.06
C ASP A 204 10.75 3.46 -8.06
N LEU A 205 10.39 2.65 -9.05
CA LEU A 205 10.91 1.29 -9.24
C LEU A 205 12.28 1.31 -9.93
N ALA A 206 12.99 0.21 -9.84
CA ALA A 206 14.23 0.03 -10.57
C ALA A 206 14.03 0.24 -12.08
N PRO A 207 14.89 1.03 -12.75
CA PRO A 207 14.72 1.39 -14.15
C PRO A 207 14.77 0.15 -15.05
N GLN A 208 13.85 0.09 -16.02
CA GLN A 208 13.84 -0.94 -17.05
C GLN A 208 14.37 -0.36 -18.35
N GLY A 209 15.42 -0.98 -18.89
CA GLY A 209 16.01 -0.54 -20.16
C GLY A 209 15.18 -0.90 -21.39
N ASP A 210 14.18 -1.78 -21.25
CA ASP A 210 13.35 -2.29 -22.34
C ASP A 210 11.91 -2.49 -21.86
N LEU A 211 10.94 -2.08 -22.68
CA LEU A 211 9.51 -2.25 -22.40
C LEU A 211 9.06 -3.71 -22.30
N SER A 212 9.80 -4.63 -22.91
CA SER A 212 9.51 -6.07 -22.78
C SER A 212 9.71 -6.59 -21.34
N ARG A 213 10.53 -5.88 -20.54
CA ARG A 213 10.82 -6.20 -19.14
C ARG A 213 9.91 -5.46 -18.16
N ALA A 214 9.07 -4.55 -18.65
CA ALA A 214 8.12 -3.82 -17.82
C ALA A 214 7.07 -4.77 -17.21
N LEU A 215 6.69 -4.55 -15.96
CA LEU A 215 5.62 -5.28 -15.30
C LEU A 215 4.29 -5.05 -16.02
N ARG A 216 3.56 -6.12 -16.31
CA ARG A 216 2.23 -6.11 -16.95
C ARG A 216 1.26 -6.95 -16.13
N PRO A 217 0.90 -6.52 -14.92
CA PRO A 217 0.07 -7.33 -14.04
C PRO A 217 -1.36 -7.43 -14.58
N PRO A 218 -2.02 -8.59 -14.44
CA PRO A 218 -3.47 -8.67 -14.54
C PRO A 218 -4.10 -7.63 -13.62
N THR A 219 -4.99 -6.79 -14.17
CA THR A 219 -5.50 -5.62 -13.45
C THR A 219 -7.01 -5.53 -13.60
N SER A 220 -7.71 -5.39 -12.47
CA SER A 220 -9.12 -5.02 -12.40
C SER A 220 -9.24 -3.53 -12.11
N VAL A 221 -10.26 -2.87 -12.69
CA VAL A 221 -10.48 -1.44 -12.54
C VAL A 221 -11.83 -1.21 -11.87
N HIS A 222 -11.83 -0.43 -10.80
CA HIS A 222 -13.03 -0.09 -10.03
C HIS A 222 -13.19 1.42 -9.99
N LEU A 223 -14.33 1.90 -10.46
CA LEU A 223 -14.69 3.31 -10.33
C LEU A 223 -15.28 3.54 -8.94
N LEU A 224 -14.71 4.47 -8.21
CA LEU A 224 -15.21 4.92 -6.92
C LEU A 224 -16.06 6.19 -7.07
N GLU A 225 -16.87 6.48 -6.06
CA GLU A 225 -17.61 7.74 -6.02
C GLU A 225 -16.65 8.93 -6.09
N GLY A 226 -17.08 10.02 -6.72
CA GLY A 226 -16.22 11.20 -6.90
C GLY A 226 -15.23 11.11 -8.08
N GLY A 227 -15.30 10.05 -8.90
CA GLY A 227 -14.48 9.89 -10.10
C GLY A 227 -13.07 9.35 -9.83
N GLU A 228 -12.80 8.90 -8.63
CA GLU A 228 -11.56 8.19 -8.31
C GLU A 228 -11.57 6.79 -8.91
N VAL A 229 -10.40 6.30 -9.28
CA VAL A 229 -10.24 4.98 -9.90
C VAL A 229 -9.26 4.14 -9.08
N LEU A 230 -9.70 2.94 -8.69
CA LEU A 230 -8.82 1.92 -8.11
C LEU A 230 -8.37 0.97 -9.23
N PHE A 231 -7.07 0.85 -9.41
CA PHE A 231 -6.43 -0.22 -10.15
C PHE A 231 -5.98 -1.29 -9.15
N ASP A 232 -6.62 -2.46 -9.22
CA ASP A 232 -6.27 -3.64 -8.41
C ASP A 232 -5.41 -4.58 -9.26
N CYS A 233 -4.10 -4.57 -9.02
CA CYS A 233 -3.08 -5.23 -9.82
C CYS A 233 -2.57 -6.48 -9.10
N ALA A 234 -2.65 -7.65 -9.74
CA ALA A 234 -2.04 -8.89 -9.26
C ALA A 234 -0.57 -8.94 -9.70
N LEU A 235 0.37 -8.80 -8.75
CA LEU A 235 1.81 -8.79 -9.03
C LEU A 235 2.44 -10.19 -8.93
N MET A 236 1.85 -11.09 -8.15
CA MET A 236 2.24 -12.50 -7.98
C MET A 236 1.00 -13.40 -8.03
#